data_a25951a76eb658c74467dd02eac72a48
#
_entry.id   a25951a76eb658c74467dd02eac72a48
#
_cell.length_a   1.000
_cell.length_b   1.000
_cell.length_c   1.000
_cell.angle_alpha   90.00
_cell.angle_beta   90.00
_cell.angle_gamma   90.00
#
_symmetry.space_group_name_H-M   'P 1'
#
loop_
_entity.id
_entity.type
_entity.pdbx_description
1 polymer ?
#
loop_
_entity_poly.entity_id
_entity_poly.type
_entity_poly.pdbx_seq_one_letter_code
_entity_poly.pdbx_strand_id
1 'polypeptide(L)'
;MVSGPSPTPRRVLAVDDDPVSLAVTAVLLEAEGCVVLQAASGSQALDLASSQLFDCILADLRMPGLASTDLARSLRKAAPQALLLAMSATPPAHLDGYDGVLKKPLSPDSLRAALDRRLPPSSNGFHEEGPKGSAVLDPEIFERLRRAIAPDGLEEVFSVFLSDTTERIAVMRRADPETVRREAHTVKGGASMVGALQIARAAAAIESGIDDPDDRSRKLDEMEAHTRFATIILRQRLKA
;
A
#
# COMPACT_ATOMS: atom_id res chain seq x y z
N MET A 1 -5.97 28.49 -31.73
CA MET A 1 -6.03 27.83 -30.41
C MET A 1 -4.64 27.83 -29.83
N VAL A 2 -4.36 28.65 -28.85
CA VAL A 2 -3.04 28.71 -28.18
C VAL A 2 -3.08 27.61 -27.15
N SER A 3 -2.34 26.51 -27.39
CA SER A 3 -2.09 25.49 -26.38
C SER A 3 -1.31 26.17 -25.26
N GLY A 4 -1.94 26.39 -24.11
CA GLY A 4 -1.24 26.83 -22.91
C GLY A 4 -0.17 25.81 -22.52
N PRO A 5 0.88 26.21 -21.81
CA PRO A 5 1.91 25.27 -21.36
C PRO A 5 1.25 24.14 -20.56
N SER A 6 1.53 22.90 -20.94
CA SER A 6 1.10 21.73 -20.17
C SER A 6 1.55 21.92 -18.72
N PRO A 7 0.69 21.70 -17.72
CA PRO A 7 1.09 21.85 -16.33
C PRO A 7 2.29 20.91 -16.05
N THR A 8 3.31 21.45 -15.39
CA THR A 8 4.48 20.67 -15.00
C THR A 8 3.99 19.49 -14.14
N PRO A 9 4.40 18.24 -14.43
CA PRO A 9 3.95 17.09 -13.65
C PRO A 9 4.34 17.26 -12.18
N ARG A 10 3.41 16.97 -11.28
CA ARG A 10 3.63 17.04 -9.83
C ARG A 10 4.66 16.00 -9.41
N ARG A 11 5.59 16.41 -8.55
CA ARG A 11 6.60 15.51 -7.97
C ARG A 11 6.10 15.03 -6.62
N VAL A 12 5.93 13.72 -6.49
CA VAL A 12 5.39 13.10 -5.27
C VAL A 12 6.42 12.13 -4.69
N LEU A 13 6.61 12.19 -3.37
CA LEU A 13 7.37 11.20 -2.61
C LEU A 13 6.39 10.25 -1.93
N ALA A 14 6.42 8.98 -2.31
CA ALA A 14 5.68 7.91 -1.65
C ALA A 14 6.59 7.22 -0.63
N VAL A 15 6.12 7.08 0.62
CA VAL A 15 6.91 6.54 1.73
C VAL A 15 6.12 5.44 2.42
N ASP A 16 6.62 4.20 2.34
CA ASP A 16 5.98 3.02 2.91
C ASP A 16 7.02 1.90 3.04
N ASP A 17 7.06 1.18 4.14
CA ASP A 17 7.98 0.04 4.32
C ASP A 17 7.43 -1.27 3.72
N ASP A 18 6.16 -1.29 3.35
CA ASP A 18 5.56 -2.39 2.60
C ASP A 18 5.77 -2.18 1.08
N PRO A 19 6.56 -3.04 0.41
CA PRO A 19 6.87 -2.89 -1.01
C PRO A 19 5.64 -2.98 -1.90
N VAL A 20 4.60 -3.74 -1.51
CA VAL A 20 3.35 -3.86 -2.26
C VAL A 20 2.56 -2.56 -2.18
N SER A 21 2.41 -2.02 -0.98
CA SER A 21 1.76 -0.71 -0.75
C SER A 21 2.47 0.40 -1.52
N LEU A 22 3.80 0.39 -1.47
CA LEU A 22 4.64 1.37 -2.17
C LEU A 22 4.47 1.29 -3.69
N ALA A 23 4.53 0.08 -4.27
CA ALA A 23 4.33 -0.15 -5.69
C ALA A 23 2.92 0.27 -6.16
N VAL A 24 1.87 -0.14 -5.44
CA VAL A 24 0.48 0.25 -5.76
C VAL A 24 0.32 1.77 -5.70
N THR A 25 0.85 2.41 -4.66
CA THR A 25 0.77 3.87 -4.49
C THR A 25 1.48 4.59 -5.63
N ALA A 26 2.69 4.15 -5.99
CA ALA A 26 3.46 4.74 -7.07
C ALA A 26 2.72 4.65 -8.41
N VAL A 27 2.26 3.48 -8.78
CA VAL A 27 1.56 3.27 -10.07
C VAL A 27 0.25 4.05 -10.15
N LEU A 28 -0.51 4.16 -9.04
CA LEU A 28 -1.72 4.98 -9.01
C LEU A 28 -1.41 6.47 -9.18
N LEU A 29 -0.34 6.98 -8.59
CA LEU A 29 0.10 8.37 -8.73
C LEU A 29 0.62 8.67 -10.14
N GLU A 30 1.36 7.75 -10.74
CA GLU A 30 1.86 7.86 -12.11
C GLU A 30 0.69 7.88 -13.12
N ALA A 31 -0.35 7.09 -12.89
CA ALA A 31 -1.58 7.12 -13.68
C ALA A 31 -2.31 8.47 -13.61
N GLU A 32 -2.14 9.22 -12.51
CA GLU A 32 -2.62 10.61 -12.37
C GLU A 32 -1.64 11.66 -12.93
N GLY A 33 -0.59 11.23 -13.63
CA GLY A 33 0.39 12.11 -14.29
C GLY A 33 1.44 12.69 -13.35
N CYS A 34 1.67 12.08 -12.19
CA CYS A 34 2.72 12.48 -11.26
C CYS A 34 4.07 11.85 -11.62
N VAL A 35 5.15 12.53 -11.23
CA VAL A 35 6.50 11.95 -11.17
C VAL A 35 6.72 11.46 -9.75
N VAL A 36 6.89 10.16 -9.57
CA VAL A 36 6.93 9.53 -8.24
C VAL A 36 8.35 9.08 -7.89
N LEU A 37 8.79 9.45 -6.69
CA LEU A 37 9.94 8.83 -6.04
C LEU A 37 9.44 7.99 -4.87
N GLN A 38 10.13 6.88 -4.63
CA GLN A 38 9.75 5.91 -3.60
C GLN A 38 10.80 5.88 -2.49
N ALA A 39 10.34 5.76 -1.24
CA ALA A 39 11.18 5.57 -0.07
C ALA A 39 10.62 4.43 0.80
N ALA A 40 11.42 3.41 1.04
CA ALA A 40 11.05 2.25 1.86
C ALA A 40 11.31 2.47 3.37
N SER A 41 11.70 3.66 3.78
CA SER A 41 11.94 4.01 5.19
C SER A 41 11.86 5.52 5.43
N GLY A 42 11.64 5.91 6.68
CA GLY A 42 11.66 7.31 7.08
C GLY A 42 13.03 7.99 6.86
N SER A 43 14.14 7.27 7.04
CA SER A 43 15.48 7.81 6.77
C SER A 43 15.67 8.12 5.29
N GLN A 44 15.35 7.18 4.41
CA GLN A 44 15.41 7.40 2.96
C GLN A 44 14.49 8.54 2.51
N ALA A 45 13.30 8.65 3.11
CA ALA A 45 12.38 9.76 2.83
C ALA A 45 12.98 11.11 3.19
N LEU A 46 13.68 11.20 4.33
CA LEU A 46 14.34 12.44 4.77
C LEU A 46 15.51 12.81 3.86
N ASP A 47 16.32 11.85 3.42
CA ASP A 47 17.44 12.08 2.50
C ASP A 47 16.92 12.64 1.16
N LEU A 48 15.85 12.04 0.62
CA LEU A 48 15.21 12.49 -0.61
C LEU A 48 14.57 13.88 -0.45
N ALA A 49 13.83 14.10 0.64
CA ALA A 49 13.17 15.39 0.91
C ALA A 49 14.18 16.53 1.16
N SER A 50 15.39 16.21 1.63
CA SER A 50 16.46 17.20 1.84
C SER A 50 17.21 17.53 0.56
N SER A 51 17.23 16.61 -0.42
CA SER A 51 18.00 16.77 -1.68
C SER A 51 17.16 17.23 -2.86
N GLN A 52 15.84 17.11 -2.81
CA GLN A 52 14.94 17.39 -3.92
C GLN A 52 13.65 18.07 -3.43
N LEU A 53 13.01 18.82 -4.35
CA LEU A 53 11.72 19.44 -4.09
C LEU A 53 10.57 18.50 -4.46
N PHE A 54 9.56 18.45 -3.61
CA PHE A 54 8.33 17.72 -3.80
C PHE A 54 7.11 18.62 -3.64
N ASP A 55 6.07 18.40 -4.45
CA ASP A 55 4.78 19.06 -4.31
C ASP A 55 3.94 18.36 -3.22
N CYS A 56 4.12 17.05 -3.07
CA CYS A 56 3.40 16.23 -2.11
C CYS A 56 4.30 15.10 -1.58
N ILE A 57 4.12 14.76 -0.30
CA ILE A 57 4.72 13.60 0.35
C ILE A 57 3.57 12.79 0.95
N LEU A 58 3.45 11.52 0.54
CA LEU A 58 2.52 10.56 1.12
C LEU A 58 3.31 9.58 1.99
N ALA A 59 3.05 9.55 3.29
CA ALA A 59 3.79 8.70 4.21
C ALA A 59 2.85 7.75 4.97
N ASP A 60 3.21 6.47 5.02
CA ASP A 60 2.51 5.53 5.90
C ASP A 60 2.74 5.87 7.38
N LEU A 61 1.68 5.72 8.19
CA LEU A 61 1.76 5.98 9.64
C LEU A 61 2.39 4.84 10.42
N ARG A 62 2.44 3.63 9.85
CA ARG A 62 2.90 2.42 10.53
C ARG A 62 4.20 1.90 9.96
N MET A 63 5.23 2.72 10.01
CA MET A 63 6.57 2.29 9.62
C MET A 63 7.44 2.04 10.85
N PRO A 64 8.34 1.04 10.82
CA PRO A 64 9.30 0.81 11.89
C PRO A 64 10.30 1.97 11.98
N GLY A 65 10.81 2.24 13.18
CA GLY A 65 11.85 3.23 13.43
C GLY A 65 11.32 4.52 14.05
N LEU A 66 11.22 5.59 13.29
CA LEU A 66 10.75 6.88 13.80
C LEU A 66 9.24 6.86 14.09
N ALA A 67 8.84 7.44 15.22
CA ALA A 67 7.41 7.71 15.44
C ALA A 67 6.86 8.59 14.31
N SER A 68 5.63 8.34 13.88
CA SER A 68 5.02 9.05 12.74
C SER A 68 5.01 10.58 12.91
N THR A 69 4.81 11.07 14.13
CA THR A 69 4.87 12.51 14.46
C THR A 69 6.28 13.10 14.34
N ASP A 70 7.33 12.32 14.67
CA ASP A 70 8.71 12.77 14.55
C ASP A 70 9.16 12.75 13.08
N LEU A 71 8.71 11.76 12.31
CA LEU A 71 8.90 11.74 10.87
C LEU A 71 8.20 12.93 10.21
N ALA A 72 6.95 13.20 10.54
CA ALA A 72 6.20 14.36 10.02
C ALA A 72 6.92 15.67 10.30
N ARG A 73 7.38 15.87 11.55
CA ARG A 73 8.12 17.07 11.94
C ARG A 73 9.42 17.24 11.16
N SER A 74 10.12 16.14 10.92
CA SER A 74 11.40 16.14 10.19
C SER A 74 11.18 16.37 8.69
N LEU A 75 10.18 15.74 8.09
CA LEU A 75 9.78 15.98 6.69
C LEU A 75 9.31 17.42 6.47
N ARG A 76 8.54 17.99 7.42
CA ARG A 76 8.10 19.38 7.34
C ARG A 76 9.28 20.36 7.35
N LYS A 77 10.38 20.05 8.09
CA LYS A 77 11.60 20.87 8.08
C LYS A 77 12.36 20.73 6.76
N ALA A 78 12.44 19.51 6.22
CA ALA A 78 13.16 19.23 4.98
C ALA A 78 12.42 19.76 3.73
N ALA A 79 11.09 19.66 3.72
CA ALA A 79 10.22 20.06 2.60
C ALA A 79 9.05 20.93 3.09
N PRO A 80 9.29 22.18 3.53
CA PRO A 80 8.27 23.03 4.17
C PRO A 80 7.09 23.40 3.28
N GLN A 81 7.27 23.37 1.96
CA GLN A 81 6.24 23.71 0.96
C GLN A 81 5.45 22.49 0.47
N ALA A 82 5.93 21.28 0.72
CA ALA A 82 5.24 20.07 0.27
C ALA A 82 3.95 19.84 1.06
N LEU A 83 2.90 19.41 0.36
CA LEU A 83 1.71 18.88 1.00
C LEU A 83 2.08 17.54 1.66
N LEU A 84 1.98 17.46 2.99
CA LEU A 84 2.35 16.26 3.74
C LEU A 84 1.11 15.49 4.16
N LEU A 85 0.87 14.35 3.53
CA LEU A 85 -0.29 13.50 3.79
C LEU A 85 0.14 12.18 4.43
N ALA A 86 -0.65 11.72 5.39
CA ALA A 86 -0.51 10.40 5.96
C ALA A 86 -1.34 9.38 5.18
N MET A 87 -0.89 8.13 5.17
CA MET A 87 -1.67 6.96 4.72
C MET A 87 -1.90 6.02 5.90
N SER A 88 -3.12 5.51 6.07
CA SER A 88 -3.44 4.57 7.14
C SER A 88 -4.65 3.71 6.81
N ALA A 89 -4.60 2.42 7.19
CA ALA A 89 -5.77 1.54 7.15
C ALA A 89 -6.84 1.98 8.17
N THR A 90 -6.41 2.51 9.32
CA THR A 90 -7.27 3.01 10.39
C THR A 90 -6.83 4.45 10.71
N PRO A 91 -7.41 5.47 10.03
CA PRO A 91 -7.07 6.85 10.27
C PRO A 91 -7.30 7.26 11.73
N PRO A 92 -6.31 7.87 12.40
CA PRO A 92 -6.51 8.37 13.76
C PRO A 92 -7.42 9.61 13.77
N ALA A 93 -8.09 9.85 14.91
CA ALA A 93 -8.95 11.01 15.09
C ALA A 93 -8.17 12.35 15.06
N HIS A 94 -6.92 12.32 15.51
CA HIS A 94 -5.99 13.46 15.47
C HIS A 94 -4.66 13.03 14.88
N LEU A 95 -4.11 13.86 14.02
CA LEU A 95 -2.88 13.60 13.32
C LEU A 95 -2.00 14.84 13.28
N ASP A 96 -1.02 14.90 14.19
CA ASP A 96 -0.12 16.04 14.30
C ASP A 96 0.96 16.01 13.21
N GLY A 97 1.17 17.17 12.60
CA GLY A 97 2.25 17.39 11.64
C GLY A 97 1.93 17.07 10.19
N TYR A 98 0.80 16.42 9.90
CA TYR A 98 0.30 16.17 8.55
C TYR A 98 -0.81 17.13 8.17
N ASP A 99 -0.95 17.42 6.87
CA ASP A 99 -2.01 18.29 6.34
C ASP A 99 -3.33 17.53 6.10
N GLY A 100 -3.29 16.19 6.15
CA GLY A 100 -4.44 15.33 5.98
C GLY A 100 -4.08 13.85 6.02
N VAL A 101 -5.10 12.99 5.93
CA VAL A 101 -4.94 11.54 5.95
C VAL A 101 -5.73 10.89 4.83
N LEU A 102 -5.11 9.93 4.15
CA LEU A 102 -5.73 9.05 3.18
C LEU A 102 -5.94 7.67 3.79
N LYS A 103 -7.15 7.15 3.67
CA LYS A 103 -7.46 5.79 4.12
C LYS A 103 -6.99 4.77 3.09
N LYS A 104 -6.25 3.76 3.53
CA LYS A 104 -5.92 2.58 2.72
C LYS A 104 -7.12 1.61 2.65
N PRO A 105 -7.38 0.94 1.51
CA PRO A 105 -6.65 1.02 0.27
C PRO A 105 -6.88 2.33 -0.48
N LEU A 106 -5.82 2.85 -1.12
CA LEU A 106 -5.91 4.08 -1.90
C LEU A 106 -6.76 3.88 -3.16
N SER A 107 -7.48 4.91 -3.57
CA SER A 107 -8.21 4.94 -4.83
C SER A 107 -7.76 6.13 -5.69
N PRO A 108 -7.89 6.06 -7.03
CA PRO A 108 -7.60 7.18 -7.91
C PRO A 108 -8.33 8.45 -7.48
N ASP A 109 -9.62 8.34 -7.12
CA ASP A 109 -10.43 9.49 -6.71
C ASP A 109 -9.93 10.13 -5.41
N SER A 110 -9.51 9.31 -4.41
CA SER A 110 -8.96 9.82 -3.16
C SER A 110 -7.61 10.52 -3.38
N LEU A 111 -6.76 9.96 -4.24
CA LEU A 111 -5.48 10.57 -4.61
C LEU A 111 -5.68 11.87 -5.38
N ARG A 112 -6.57 11.89 -6.36
CA ARG A 112 -6.89 13.10 -7.13
C ARG A 112 -7.43 14.21 -6.23
N ALA A 113 -8.39 13.90 -5.36
CA ALA A 113 -8.94 14.86 -4.41
C ALA A 113 -7.86 15.42 -3.47
N ALA A 114 -6.94 14.58 -3.02
CA ALA A 114 -5.81 14.98 -2.19
C ALA A 114 -4.84 15.90 -2.94
N LEU A 115 -4.45 15.52 -4.14
CA LEU A 115 -3.53 16.31 -4.97
C LEU A 115 -4.14 17.66 -5.37
N ASP A 116 -5.44 17.74 -5.59
CA ASP A 116 -6.14 19.00 -5.91
C ASP A 116 -6.42 19.88 -4.69
N ARG A 117 -5.92 19.50 -3.51
CA ARG A 117 -6.19 20.18 -2.22
C ARG A 117 -7.69 20.32 -1.91
N ARG A 118 -8.51 19.44 -2.46
CA ARG A 118 -9.95 19.37 -2.21
C ARG A 118 -10.30 18.27 -1.20
N LEU A 119 -9.47 18.10 -0.16
CA LEU A 119 -9.75 17.13 0.88
C LEU A 119 -11.00 17.53 1.65
N PRO A 120 -12.10 16.78 1.57
CA PRO A 120 -13.13 16.85 2.60
C PRO A 120 -12.56 16.25 3.89
N PRO A 121 -12.97 16.69 5.07
CA PRO A 121 -12.63 16.03 6.31
C PRO A 121 -13.09 14.57 6.22
N SER A 122 -12.18 13.65 6.45
CA SER A 122 -12.28 12.20 6.60
C SER A 122 -13.72 11.63 6.57
N SER A 123 -14.26 11.39 5.38
CA SER A 123 -15.46 10.61 5.22
C SER A 123 -15.45 9.86 3.89
N ASN A 124 -14.65 8.82 3.78
CA ASN A 124 -14.92 7.77 2.83
C ASN A 124 -14.97 6.45 3.60
N GLY A 125 -16.19 6.13 4.00
CA GLY A 125 -16.55 4.83 4.52
C GLY A 125 -16.43 3.80 3.40
N PHE A 126 -15.31 3.12 3.34
CA PHE A 126 -15.33 1.73 2.91
C PHE A 126 -15.69 0.93 4.15
N HIS A 127 -16.84 0.27 4.11
CA HIS A 127 -17.22 -0.68 5.13
C HIS A 127 -16.12 -1.73 5.25
N GLU A 128 -15.62 -1.95 6.47
CA GLU A 128 -14.92 -3.17 6.86
C GLU A 128 -15.91 -4.35 6.83
N GLU A 129 -16.40 -4.70 5.66
CA GLU A 129 -16.90 -6.04 5.46
C GLU A 129 -15.68 -6.86 5.03
N GLY A 130 -15.22 -7.73 5.91
CA GLY A 130 -14.21 -8.73 5.57
C GLY A 130 -14.61 -9.44 4.28
N PRO A 131 -13.63 -9.88 3.46
CA PRO A 131 -13.88 -10.37 2.13
C PRO A 131 -14.92 -11.50 2.13
N LYS A 132 -16.11 -11.24 1.59
CA LYS A 132 -17.20 -12.20 1.41
C LYS A 132 -17.01 -12.88 0.05
N GLY A 133 -16.77 -14.20 0.05
CA GLY A 133 -16.75 -14.98 -1.19
C GLY A 133 -15.62 -16.02 -1.23
N SER A 134 -15.78 -17.04 -2.07
CA SER A 134 -14.77 -18.06 -2.38
C SER A 134 -13.81 -17.64 -3.51
N ALA A 135 -13.95 -16.41 -4.04
CA ALA A 135 -13.12 -15.90 -5.11
C ALA A 135 -11.66 -15.75 -4.67
N VAL A 136 -10.74 -16.09 -5.54
CA VAL A 136 -9.28 -15.92 -5.31
C VAL A 136 -8.89 -14.45 -5.34
N LEU A 137 -9.49 -13.71 -6.28
CA LEU A 137 -9.33 -12.27 -6.44
C LEU A 137 -10.70 -11.59 -6.34
N ASP A 138 -10.75 -10.46 -5.65
CA ASP A 138 -11.90 -9.59 -5.63
C ASP A 138 -12.11 -8.97 -7.03
N PRO A 139 -13.24 -9.26 -7.69
CA PRO A 139 -13.46 -8.77 -9.05
C PRO A 139 -13.55 -7.24 -9.11
N GLU A 140 -14.08 -6.59 -8.08
CA GLU A 140 -14.26 -5.14 -8.03
C GLU A 140 -12.91 -4.44 -7.84
N ILE A 141 -12.06 -4.94 -6.93
CA ILE A 141 -10.72 -4.41 -6.71
C ILE A 141 -9.86 -4.64 -7.96
N PHE A 142 -9.90 -5.84 -8.53
CA PHE A 142 -9.13 -6.15 -9.74
C PHE A 142 -9.53 -5.25 -10.91
N GLU A 143 -10.82 -5.09 -11.19
CA GLU A 143 -11.31 -4.23 -12.27
C GLU A 143 -11.02 -2.74 -12.02
N ARG A 144 -11.04 -2.30 -10.78
CA ARG A 144 -10.63 -0.94 -10.41
C ARG A 144 -9.16 -0.70 -10.70
N LEU A 145 -8.28 -1.62 -10.30
CA LEU A 145 -6.85 -1.55 -10.60
C LEU A 145 -6.60 -1.58 -12.11
N ARG A 146 -7.25 -2.50 -12.83
CA ARG A 146 -7.12 -2.64 -14.29
C ARG A 146 -7.55 -1.37 -15.05
N ARG A 147 -8.51 -0.61 -14.53
CA ARG A 147 -8.94 0.67 -15.13
C ARG A 147 -8.01 1.83 -14.79
N ALA A 148 -7.39 1.77 -13.60
CA ALA A 148 -6.55 2.85 -13.10
C ALA A 148 -5.09 2.75 -13.55
N ILE A 149 -4.63 1.56 -13.93
CA ILE A 149 -3.22 1.24 -14.13
C ILE A 149 -3.02 0.66 -15.53
N ALA A 150 -1.95 1.08 -16.21
CA ALA A 150 -1.54 0.47 -17.47
C ALA A 150 -1.23 -1.03 -17.29
N PRO A 151 -1.41 -1.88 -18.32
CA PRO A 151 -1.19 -3.33 -18.20
C PRO A 151 0.17 -3.72 -17.62
N ASP A 152 1.25 -3.06 -18.04
CA ASP A 152 2.61 -3.32 -17.56
C ASP A 152 2.75 -3.00 -16.06
N GLY A 153 2.18 -1.88 -15.60
CA GLY A 153 2.17 -1.50 -14.18
C GLY A 153 1.33 -2.45 -13.33
N LEU A 154 0.24 -2.98 -13.88
CA LEU A 154 -0.58 -3.96 -13.19
C LEU A 154 0.19 -5.28 -13.00
N GLU A 155 0.93 -5.73 -14.02
CA GLU A 155 1.79 -6.91 -13.94
C GLU A 155 2.89 -6.71 -12.88
N GLU A 156 3.52 -5.53 -12.85
CA GLU A 156 4.53 -5.17 -11.86
C GLU A 156 3.98 -5.24 -10.42
N VAL A 157 2.83 -4.60 -10.15
CA VAL A 157 2.19 -4.64 -8.83
C VAL A 157 1.94 -6.06 -8.36
N PHE A 158 1.36 -6.91 -9.21
CA PHE A 158 1.10 -8.29 -8.83
C PHE A 158 2.37 -9.13 -8.71
N SER A 159 3.39 -8.86 -9.51
CA SER A 159 4.70 -9.53 -9.41
C SER A 159 5.37 -9.22 -8.06
N VAL A 160 5.40 -7.95 -7.67
CA VAL A 160 5.92 -7.50 -6.37
C VAL A 160 5.14 -8.16 -5.23
N PHE A 161 3.80 -8.14 -5.29
CA PHE A 161 2.94 -8.76 -4.27
C PHE A 161 3.21 -10.26 -4.10
N LEU A 162 3.28 -11.01 -5.18
CA LEU A 162 3.48 -12.47 -5.12
C LEU A 162 4.88 -12.83 -4.63
N SER A 163 5.90 -12.07 -5.05
CA SER A 163 7.28 -12.26 -4.58
C SER A 163 7.41 -11.97 -3.09
N ASP A 164 6.96 -10.79 -2.65
CA ASP A 164 6.99 -10.38 -1.24
C ASP A 164 6.22 -11.37 -0.34
N THR A 165 5.01 -11.78 -0.76
CA THR A 165 4.21 -12.77 -0.01
C THR A 165 4.97 -14.09 0.15
N THR A 166 5.64 -14.58 -0.92
CA THR A 166 6.42 -15.82 -0.87
C THR A 166 7.60 -15.72 0.09
N GLU A 167 8.32 -14.60 0.07
CA GLU A 167 9.45 -14.35 0.97
C GLU A 167 9.00 -14.28 2.44
N ARG A 168 7.89 -13.58 2.71
CA ARG A 168 7.33 -13.48 4.07
C ARG A 168 6.83 -14.82 4.60
N ILE A 169 6.23 -15.67 3.76
CA ILE A 169 5.88 -17.05 4.16
C ILE A 169 7.14 -17.81 4.59
N ALA A 170 8.24 -17.69 3.84
CA ALA A 170 9.49 -18.35 4.20
C ALA A 170 10.09 -17.82 5.51
N VAL A 171 9.96 -16.52 5.80
CA VAL A 171 10.35 -15.91 7.07
C VAL A 171 9.47 -16.46 8.21
N MET A 172 8.14 -16.43 8.06
CA MET A 172 7.18 -16.87 9.09
C MET A 172 7.33 -18.34 9.49
N ARG A 173 7.83 -19.20 8.58
CA ARG A 173 8.10 -20.62 8.90
C ARG A 173 9.18 -20.81 9.96
N ARG A 174 10.08 -19.84 10.15
CA ARG A 174 11.27 -19.94 11.01
C ARG A 174 11.29 -18.90 12.12
N ALA A 175 10.34 -17.99 12.12
CA ALA A 175 10.29 -16.85 13.03
C ALA A 175 9.58 -17.17 14.36
N ASP A 176 9.86 -16.33 15.35
CA ASP A 176 9.13 -16.28 16.62
C ASP A 176 7.68 -15.77 16.41
N PRO A 177 6.78 -16.00 17.39
CA PRO A 177 5.37 -15.65 17.24
C PRO A 177 5.09 -14.15 17.00
N GLU A 178 5.92 -13.26 17.53
CA GLU A 178 5.75 -11.81 17.38
C GLU A 178 6.09 -11.40 15.94
N THR A 179 7.22 -11.90 15.42
CA THR A 179 7.61 -11.71 14.02
C THR A 179 6.57 -12.31 13.07
N VAL A 180 6.05 -13.51 13.35
CA VAL A 180 4.98 -14.13 12.55
C VAL A 180 3.75 -13.22 12.46
N ARG A 181 3.30 -12.65 13.58
CA ARG A 181 2.15 -11.73 13.58
C ARG A 181 2.39 -10.49 12.76
N ARG A 182 3.59 -9.90 12.87
CA ARG A 182 3.96 -8.70 12.11
C ARG A 182 3.99 -8.97 10.60
N GLU A 183 4.64 -10.07 10.19
CA GLU A 183 4.72 -10.45 8.77
C GLU A 183 3.33 -10.80 8.21
N ALA A 184 2.49 -11.50 8.98
CA ALA A 184 1.11 -11.79 8.60
C ALA A 184 0.28 -10.51 8.45
N HIS A 185 0.46 -9.52 9.34
CA HIS A 185 -0.20 -8.22 9.22
C HIS A 185 0.16 -7.52 7.90
N THR A 186 1.43 -7.52 7.53
CA THR A 186 1.91 -6.92 6.28
C THR A 186 1.33 -7.65 5.07
N VAL A 187 1.39 -9.00 5.03
CA VAL A 187 0.76 -9.78 3.94
C VAL A 187 -0.74 -9.49 3.83
N LYS A 188 -1.46 -9.40 4.94
CA LYS A 188 -2.89 -9.06 4.95
C LYS A 188 -3.13 -7.68 4.30
N GLY A 189 -2.31 -6.70 4.63
CA GLY A 189 -2.38 -5.35 4.06
C GLY A 189 -2.21 -5.35 2.55
N GLY A 190 -1.10 -5.90 2.06
CA GLY A 190 -0.79 -6.00 0.64
C GLY A 190 -1.84 -6.81 -0.13
N ALA A 191 -2.26 -7.96 0.40
CA ALA A 191 -3.31 -8.79 -0.19
C ALA A 191 -4.66 -8.05 -0.32
N SER A 192 -5.02 -7.23 0.67
CA SER A 192 -6.23 -6.42 0.63
C SER A 192 -6.15 -5.31 -0.42
N MET A 193 -4.97 -4.74 -0.65
CA MET A 193 -4.76 -3.68 -1.66
C MET A 193 -4.93 -4.20 -3.09
N VAL A 194 -4.45 -5.41 -3.36
CA VAL A 194 -4.55 -6.05 -4.68
C VAL A 194 -5.78 -6.94 -4.85
N GLY A 195 -6.62 -7.06 -3.80
CA GLY A 195 -7.83 -7.86 -3.81
C GLY A 195 -7.59 -9.37 -3.74
N ALA A 196 -6.46 -9.83 -3.22
CA ALA A 196 -6.13 -11.26 -3.08
C ALA A 196 -6.83 -11.86 -1.84
N LEU A 197 -8.14 -12.11 -1.94
CA LEU A 197 -9.03 -12.40 -0.82
C LEU A 197 -8.61 -13.62 0.02
N GLN A 198 -8.19 -14.70 -0.61
CA GLN A 198 -7.84 -15.94 0.11
C GLN A 198 -6.52 -15.78 0.89
N ILE A 199 -5.56 -15.06 0.29
CA ILE A 199 -4.29 -14.73 0.95
C ILE A 199 -4.56 -13.80 2.13
N ALA A 200 -5.39 -12.76 1.95
CA ALA A 200 -5.76 -11.83 3.04
C ALA A 200 -6.42 -12.56 4.23
N ARG A 201 -7.29 -13.55 3.96
CA ARG A 201 -7.94 -14.35 5.00
C ARG A 201 -6.96 -15.26 5.74
N ALA A 202 -6.10 -15.96 5.01
CA ALA A 202 -5.08 -16.81 5.60
C ALA A 202 -4.13 -15.99 6.48
N ALA A 203 -3.69 -14.83 6.00
CA ALA A 203 -2.86 -13.91 6.76
C ALA A 203 -3.58 -13.37 8.01
N ALA A 204 -4.86 -12.99 7.91
CA ALA A 204 -5.65 -12.55 9.06
C ALA A 204 -5.80 -13.66 10.14
N ALA A 205 -5.98 -14.91 9.73
CA ALA A 205 -6.04 -16.03 10.66
C ALA A 205 -4.71 -16.25 11.38
N ILE A 206 -3.57 -16.07 10.71
CA ILE A 206 -2.25 -16.15 11.33
C ILE A 206 -2.02 -14.96 12.27
N GLU A 207 -2.37 -13.75 11.87
CA GLU A 207 -2.25 -12.52 12.67
C GLU A 207 -3.05 -12.58 13.96
N SER A 208 -4.26 -13.16 13.95
CA SER A 208 -5.14 -13.29 15.12
C SER A 208 -4.58 -14.20 16.22
N GLY A 209 -3.49 -14.89 15.95
CA GLY A 209 -2.75 -15.72 16.90
C GLY A 209 -3.09 -17.20 16.74
N ILE A 210 -2.16 -17.96 16.21
CA ILE A 210 -2.16 -19.42 16.22
C ILE A 210 -1.03 -19.83 17.15
N ASP A 211 -1.38 -20.23 18.38
CA ASP A 211 -0.41 -20.63 19.39
C ASP A 211 0.11 -22.05 19.16
N ASP A 212 -0.63 -22.88 18.44
CA ASP A 212 -0.23 -24.23 18.06
C ASP A 212 0.68 -24.21 16.82
N PRO A 213 1.93 -24.74 16.92
CA PRO A 213 2.87 -24.80 15.80
C PRO A 213 2.35 -25.60 14.58
N ASP A 214 1.58 -26.67 14.82
CA ASP A 214 1.03 -27.51 13.74
C ASP A 214 -0.08 -26.78 12.99
N ASP A 215 -0.95 -26.06 13.71
CA ASP A 215 -1.99 -25.24 13.09
C ASP A 215 -1.38 -24.06 12.31
N ARG A 216 -0.32 -23.46 12.84
CA ARG A 216 0.45 -22.41 12.13
C ARG A 216 1.05 -22.95 10.84
N SER A 217 1.72 -24.11 10.89
CA SER A 217 2.29 -24.73 9.68
C SER A 217 1.24 -24.98 8.60
N ARG A 218 0.08 -25.53 9.00
CA ARG A 218 -1.04 -25.77 8.09
C ARG A 218 -1.57 -24.47 7.46
N LYS A 219 -1.69 -23.38 8.23
CA LYS A 219 -2.14 -22.09 7.71
C LYS A 219 -1.14 -21.44 6.78
N LEU A 220 0.15 -21.61 7.02
CA LEU A 220 1.20 -21.17 6.10
C LEU A 220 1.18 -21.96 4.79
N ASP A 221 0.94 -23.27 4.84
CA ASP A 221 0.79 -24.11 3.65
C ASP A 221 -0.44 -23.74 2.83
N GLU A 222 -1.56 -23.43 3.52
CA GLU A 222 -2.78 -22.90 2.88
C GLU A 222 -2.51 -21.56 2.17
N MET A 223 -1.83 -20.63 2.82
CA MET A 223 -1.48 -19.33 2.24
C MET A 223 -0.53 -19.48 1.05
N GLU A 224 0.46 -20.37 1.12
CA GLU A 224 1.36 -20.67 0.02
C GLU A 224 0.61 -21.28 -1.18
N ALA A 225 -0.35 -22.18 -0.93
CA ALA A 225 -1.19 -22.75 -1.98
C ALA A 225 -2.05 -21.66 -2.66
N HIS A 226 -2.64 -20.75 -1.90
CA HIS A 226 -3.38 -19.62 -2.43
C HIS A 226 -2.49 -18.68 -3.25
N THR A 227 -1.25 -18.45 -2.82
CA THR A 227 -0.27 -17.61 -3.56
C THR A 227 0.06 -18.24 -4.91
N ARG A 228 0.33 -19.55 -4.95
CA ARG A 228 0.54 -20.30 -6.21
C ARG A 228 -0.68 -20.24 -7.14
N PHE A 229 -1.88 -20.42 -6.59
CA PHE A 229 -3.12 -20.38 -7.37
C PHE A 229 -3.40 -18.96 -7.91
N ALA A 230 -3.20 -17.91 -7.09
CA ALA A 230 -3.31 -16.53 -7.52
C ALA A 230 -2.36 -16.22 -8.68
N THR A 231 -1.13 -16.74 -8.65
CA THR A 231 -0.16 -16.59 -9.75
C THR A 231 -0.70 -17.14 -11.07
N ILE A 232 -1.36 -18.30 -11.06
CA ILE A 232 -1.94 -18.91 -12.26
C ILE A 232 -3.08 -18.06 -12.82
N ILE A 233 -4.00 -17.65 -11.95
CA ILE A 233 -5.18 -16.83 -12.32
C ILE A 233 -4.75 -15.48 -12.90
N LEU A 234 -3.78 -14.83 -12.27
CA LEU A 234 -3.27 -13.54 -12.73
C LEU A 234 -2.61 -13.64 -14.10
N ARG A 235 -1.76 -14.65 -14.32
CA ARG A 235 -1.16 -14.89 -15.65
C ARG A 235 -2.19 -15.11 -16.75
N GLN A 236 -3.35 -15.67 -16.42
CA GLN A 236 -4.45 -15.86 -17.39
C GLN A 236 -5.19 -14.54 -17.64
N ARG A 237 -5.47 -13.76 -16.58
CA ARG A 237 -6.24 -12.50 -16.68
C ARG A 237 -5.45 -11.33 -17.29
N LEU A 238 -4.13 -11.29 -17.09
CA LEU A 238 -3.27 -10.27 -17.67
C LEU A 238 -2.98 -10.49 -19.18
N LYS A 239 -3.24 -11.70 -19.69
CA LYS A 239 -3.09 -12.04 -21.12
C LYS A 239 -4.39 -11.92 -21.92
N ALA A 240 -5.51 -11.74 -21.26
CA ALA A 240 -6.85 -11.61 -21.86
C ALA A 240 -7.25 -10.15 -22.03
#